data_efdf66d9f4aeb9aa5170762a8f930721
#
_entry.id   efdf66d9f4aeb9aa5170762a8f930721
#
_cell.length_a   1.000
_cell.length_b   1.000
_cell.length_c   1.000
_cell.angle_alpha   90.00
_cell.angle_beta   90.00
_cell.angle_gamma   90.00
#
_symmetry.space_group_name_H-M   'P 1'
#
loop_
_entity.id
_entity.type
_entity.pdbx_description
1 polymer ?
#
loop_
_entity_poly.entity_id
_entity_poly.type
_entity_poly.pdbx_seq_one_letter_code
_entity_poly.pdbx_strand_id
1 'polypeptide(L)'
;PNQHTEAELKLIRDMRRRNPELGMIELWHRLRQRGYTRRPESLFRIMRKMGMFPPEKLKKTYKPKPYEQMTYPGQRVQVDVKVVPRKCIADPELRLFQYTAIDEFTRLRFLAAYPEQSTYSSADFLRKLTAWYARRGIKVECVQTDNGFEFTNRFSASKRNLPTLFEKTAAELNIRHKLIRPYTPRHNGKVERSHREDQKRFYSCHSFYSLDDFAKQLAVHNRRSNNLPMRPLRWMSPAQVTVQYV
;
A
#
# COMPACT_ATOMS: atom_id res chain seq x y z
N PRO A 1 27.14 32.47 32.72
CA PRO A 1 27.79 31.26 33.22
C PRO A 1 27.61 30.04 32.33
N ASN A 2 26.76 30.10 31.30
CA ASN A 2 26.50 28.92 30.44
C ASN A 2 27.15 28.98 29.05
N GLN A 3 28.02 29.96 28.79
CA GLN A 3 28.74 30.05 27.51
C GLN A 3 29.94 29.11 27.48
N HIS A 4 30.24 28.58 26.28
CA HIS A 4 31.48 27.81 26.07
C HIS A 4 32.68 28.74 26.17
N THR A 5 33.77 28.25 26.80
CA THR A 5 35.05 28.95 26.85
C THR A 5 35.77 28.88 25.51
N GLU A 6 36.69 29.79 25.22
CA GLU A 6 37.48 29.75 24.00
C GLU A 6 38.26 28.45 23.87
N ALA A 7 38.75 27.91 24.97
CA ALA A 7 39.44 26.60 25.00
C ALA A 7 38.52 25.45 24.56
N GLU A 8 37.24 25.43 25.05
CA GLU A 8 36.25 24.46 24.63
C GLU A 8 35.93 24.60 23.16
N LEU A 9 35.75 25.84 22.66
CA LEU A 9 35.46 26.11 21.26
C LEU A 9 36.57 25.68 20.32
N LYS A 10 37.85 25.94 20.74
CA LYS A 10 39.04 25.48 20.01
C LYS A 10 39.08 23.96 19.98
N LEU A 11 38.87 23.31 21.12
CA LEU A 11 38.86 21.84 21.21
C LEU A 11 37.82 21.20 20.28
N ILE A 12 36.60 21.76 20.23
CA ILE A 12 35.53 21.30 19.35
C ILE A 12 35.91 21.48 17.87
N ARG A 13 36.45 22.67 17.49
CA ARG A 13 36.89 22.94 16.12
C ARG A 13 37.97 21.98 15.65
N ASP A 14 38.98 21.81 16.47
CA ASP A 14 40.15 20.97 16.15
C ASP A 14 39.73 19.48 16.04
N MET A 15 38.88 19.01 16.96
CA MET A 15 38.37 17.64 16.92
C MET A 15 37.55 17.39 15.68
N ARG A 16 36.64 18.31 15.32
CA ARG A 16 35.78 18.17 14.16
C ARG A 16 36.58 18.22 12.85
N ARG A 17 37.56 19.12 12.75
CA ARG A 17 38.45 19.22 11.59
C ARG A 17 39.24 17.95 11.35
N ARG A 18 39.76 17.34 12.41
CA ARG A 18 40.54 16.09 12.32
C ARG A 18 39.65 14.86 12.06
N ASN A 19 38.37 14.94 12.37
CA ASN A 19 37.44 13.81 12.29
C ASN A 19 36.10 14.27 11.70
N PRO A 20 36.04 14.61 10.42
CA PRO A 20 34.84 15.19 9.80
C PRO A 20 33.68 14.22 9.76
N GLU A 21 33.90 12.91 9.68
CA GLU A 21 32.86 11.88 9.53
C GLU A 21 32.31 11.35 10.86
N LEU A 22 32.86 11.78 12.01
CA LEU A 22 32.37 11.28 13.29
C LEU A 22 30.92 11.68 13.56
N GLY A 23 30.12 10.71 13.96
CA GLY A 23 28.79 10.96 14.51
C GLY A 23 28.85 11.79 15.79
N MET A 24 27.73 12.49 16.09
CA MET A 24 27.64 13.44 17.21
C MET A 24 28.01 12.84 18.57
N ILE A 25 27.53 11.64 18.86
CA ILE A 25 27.77 10.96 20.15
C ILE A 25 29.22 10.54 20.30
N GLU A 26 29.83 10.00 19.24
CA GLU A 26 31.22 9.60 19.25
C GLU A 26 32.16 10.82 19.38
N LEU A 27 31.85 11.90 18.68
CA LEU A 27 32.57 13.16 18.79
C LEU A 27 32.50 13.68 20.23
N TRP A 28 31.33 13.69 20.84
CA TRP A 28 31.14 14.08 22.25
C TRP A 28 31.95 13.19 23.21
N HIS A 29 31.95 11.86 23.01
CA HIS A 29 32.69 10.92 23.83
C HIS A 29 34.21 11.21 23.78
N ARG A 30 34.75 11.42 22.57
CA ARG A 30 36.16 11.75 22.38
C ARG A 30 36.57 13.12 22.95
N LEU A 31 35.65 14.09 22.91
CA LEU A 31 35.81 15.40 23.56
C LEU A 31 35.84 15.26 25.06
N ARG A 32 34.99 14.42 25.65
CA ARG A 32 35.00 14.14 27.10
C ARG A 32 36.33 13.56 27.58
N GLN A 33 36.92 12.67 26.82
CA GLN A 33 38.24 12.10 27.10
C GLN A 33 39.38 13.17 27.12
N ARG A 34 39.09 14.36 26.56
CA ARG A 34 39.98 15.51 26.51
C ARG A 34 39.56 16.70 27.40
N GLY A 35 38.74 16.41 28.40
CA GLY A 35 38.32 17.40 29.39
C GLY A 35 37.08 18.22 29.08
N TYR A 36 36.32 17.90 28.00
CA TYR A 36 35.05 18.56 27.74
C TYR A 36 33.97 18.03 28.70
N THR A 37 33.37 18.90 29.50
CA THR A 37 32.48 18.50 30.60
C THR A 37 30.99 18.65 30.32
N ARG A 38 30.61 19.36 29.25
CA ARG A 38 29.25 19.69 28.95
C ARG A 38 28.49 18.51 28.33
N ARG A 39 27.14 18.59 28.38
CA ARG A 39 26.23 17.56 27.83
C ARG A 39 26.21 17.55 26.31
N PRO A 40 25.81 16.43 25.67
CA PRO A 40 25.74 16.32 24.21
C PRO A 40 24.85 17.39 23.56
N GLU A 41 23.74 17.77 24.23
CA GLU A 41 22.81 18.78 23.71
C GLU A 41 23.46 20.17 23.63
N SER A 42 24.33 20.49 24.60
CA SER A 42 25.11 21.73 24.60
C SER A 42 26.12 21.76 23.44
N LEU A 43 26.81 20.64 23.24
CA LEU A 43 27.71 20.47 22.09
C LEU A 43 26.98 20.62 20.77
N PHE A 44 25.83 19.97 20.62
CA PHE A 44 25.02 20.09 19.38
C PHE A 44 24.63 21.54 19.10
N ARG A 45 24.14 22.27 20.11
CA ARG A 45 23.74 23.69 19.96
C ARG A 45 24.90 24.56 19.50
N ILE A 46 26.08 24.41 20.12
CA ILE A 46 27.23 25.24 19.77
C ILE A 46 27.78 24.88 18.38
N MET A 47 27.85 23.61 18.02
CA MET A 47 28.26 23.17 16.69
C MET A 47 27.33 23.67 15.60
N ARG A 48 26.01 23.70 15.86
CA ARG A 48 25.01 24.29 14.96
C ARG A 48 25.24 25.79 14.78
N LYS A 49 25.49 26.52 15.89
CA LYS A 49 25.80 27.95 15.86
C LYS A 49 27.09 28.24 15.08
N MET A 50 28.06 27.34 15.14
CA MET A 50 29.32 27.43 14.40
C MET A 50 29.22 26.95 12.94
N GLY A 51 28.07 26.60 12.45
CA GLY A 51 27.88 26.14 11.06
C GLY A 51 28.55 24.80 10.73
N MET A 52 28.81 23.94 11.74
CA MET A 52 29.54 22.68 11.56
C MET A 52 28.67 21.53 11.02
N PHE A 53 27.41 21.76 10.78
CA PHE A 53 26.52 20.81 10.10
C PHE A 53 26.29 21.27 8.67
N PRO A 54 26.20 20.33 7.72
CA PRO A 54 25.84 20.68 6.35
C PRO A 54 24.47 21.40 6.36
N PRO A 55 24.27 22.37 5.46
CA PRO A 55 22.99 23.04 5.34
C PRO A 55 21.88 22.01 5.14
N GLU A 56 20.81 22.15 5.90
CA GLU A 56 19.64 21.27 5.77
C GLU A 56 19.15 21.36 4.32
N LYS A 57 19.27 20.26 3.57
CA LYS A 57 18.69 20.20 2.21
C LYS A 57 17.20 20.44 2.37
N LEU A 58 16.73 21.60 1.94
CA LEU A 58 15.30 21.91 1.87
C LEU A 58 14.64 20.76 1.12
N LYS A 59 13.89 19.94 1.83
CA LYS A 59 13.09 18.89 1.20
C LYS A 59 12.13 19.62 0.28
N LYS A 60 12.27 19.41 -1.03
CA LYS A 60 11.29 19.91 -2.00
C LYS A 60 9.92 19.48 -1.49
N THR A 61 9.09 20.44 -1.13
CA THR A 61 7.71 20.18 -0.69
C THR A 61 6.99 19.56 -1.86
N TYR A 62 6.82 18.24 -1.82
CA TYR A 62 6.05 17.53 -2.82
C TYR A 62 4.59 17.95 -2.65
N LYS A 63 4.07 18.70 -3.60
CA LYS A 63 2.63 18.98 -3.72
C LYS A 63 2.02 17.81 -4.50
N PRO A 64 1.30 16.90 -3.83
CA PRO A 64 0.65 15.79 -4.53
C PRO A 64 -0.38 16.36 -5.50
N LYS A 65 -0.35 15.88 -6.75
CA LYS A 65 -1.46 16.16 -7.68
C LYS A 65 -2.76 15.64 -7.07
N PRO A 66 -3.87 16.35 -7.20
CA PRO A 66 -5.17 15.87 -6.76
C PRO A 66 -5.44 14.46 -7.35
N TYR A 67 -5.99 13.57 -6.53
CA TYR A 67 -6.38 12.24 -7.01
C TYR A 67 -7.60 12.40 -7.91
N GLU A 68 -7.51 11.82 -9.11
CA GLU A 68 -8.61 11.79 -10.08
C GLU A 68 -9.81 11.07 -9.47
N GLN A 69 -10.93 11.76 -9.29
CA GLN A 69 -12.16 11.18 -8.78
C GLN A 69 -12.95 10.52 -9.91
N MET A 70 -13.47 9.33 -9.65
CA MET A 70 -14.37 8.65 -10.59
C MET A 70 -15.79 9.20 -10.43
N THR A 71 -16.52 9.28 -11.51
CA THR A 71 -17.82 9.98 -11.61
C THR A 71 -19.00 9.04 -11.80
N TYR A 72 -18.76 7.79 -12.18
CA TYR A 72 -19.80 6.76 -12.39
C TYR A 72 -19.25 5.36 -12.06
N PRO A 73 -20.18 4.38 -11.82
CA PRO A 73 -19.80 3.00 -11.54
C PRO A 73 -19.06 2.33 -12.72
N GLY A 74 -18.04 1.55 -12.42
CA GLY A 74 -17.28 0.78 -13.43
C GLY A 74 -16.22 1.57 -14.19
N GLN A 75 -16.16 2.90 -14.07
CA GLN A 75 -15.18 3.73 -14.74
C GLN A 75 -13.74 3.31 -14.38
N ARG A 76 -13.49 2.93 -13.12
CA ARG A 76 -12.23 2.33 -12.67
C ARG A 76 -12.44 1.44 -11.45
N VAL A 77 -11.97 0.20 -11.56
CA VAL A 77 -12.02 -0.81 -10.49
C VAL A 77 -10.59 -1.12 -10.07
N GLN A 78 -10.28 -0.96 -8.78
CA GLN A 78 -8.99 -1.37 -8.21
C GLN A 78 -9.03 -2.87 -7.93
N VAL A 79 -7.97 -3.58 -8.32
CA VAL A 79 -7.83 -5.03 -8.11
C VAL A 79 -6.53 -5.30 -7.39
N ASP A 80 -6.56 -6.22 -6.45
CA ASP A 80 -5.40 -6.64 -5.66
C ASP A 80 -5.60 -8.04 -5.08
N VAL A 81 -4.50 -8.71 -4.75
CA VAL A 81 -4.49 -10.04 -4.16
C VAL A 81 -3.93 -9.98 -2.74
N LYS A 82 -4.65 -10.60 -1.82
CA LYS A 82 -4.23 -10.73 -0.42
C LYS A 82 -3.99 -12.19 -0.08
N VAL A 83 -2.80 -12.50 0.43
CA VAL A 83 -2.54 -13.80 1.07
C VAL A 83 -3.36 -13.89 2.36
N VAL A 84 -4.12 -14.96 2.53
CA VAL A 84 -4.89 -15.22 3.75
C VAL A 84 -3.90 -15.46 4.91
N PRO A 85 -4.09 -14.82 6.06
CA PRO A 85 -3.20 -15.00 7.20
C PRO A 85 -3.14 -16.46 7.66
N ARG A 86 -1.94 -16.96 7.81
CA ARG A 86 -1.68 -18.36 8.15
C ARG A 86 -2.45 -18.84 9.39
N LYS A 87 -2.53 -18.00 10.41
CA LYS A 87 -3.25 -18.27 11.66
C LYS A 87 -4.75 -18.54 11.48
N CYS A 88 -5.32 -18.19 10.32
CA CYS A 88 -6.73 -18.41 10.02
C CYS A 88 -6.97 -19.70 9.22
N ILE A 89 -5.90 -20.45 8.87
CA ILE A 89 -5.96 -21.67 8.06
C ILE A 89 -5.65 -22.85 8.96
N ALA A 90 -6.59 -23.79 9.06
CA ALA A 90 -6.47 -24.94 9.94
C ALA A 90 -5.44 -25.96 9.42
N ASP A 91 -5.42 -26.20 8.11
CA ASP A 91 -4.48 -27.11 7.46
C ASP A 91 -3.14 -26.43 7.20
N PRO A 92 -2.00 -26.93 7.73
CA PRO A 92 -0.67 -26.38 7.48
C PRO A 92 -0.22 -26.38 6.03
N GLU A 93 -0.69 -27.26 5.18
CA GLU A 93 -0.29 -27.33 3.78
C GLU A 93 -1.14 -26.44 2.86
N LEU A 94 -2.32 -26.04 3.32
CA LEU A 94 -3.23 -25.22 2.55
C LEU A 94 -2.75 -23.76 2.44
N ARG A 95 -2.75 -23.24 1.23
CA ARG A 95 -2.55 -21.80 0.96
C ARG A 95 -3.81 -21.23 0.33
N LEU A 96 -4.24 -20.08 0.82
CA LEU A 96 -5.45 -19.44 0.36
C LEU A 96 -5.16 -17.98 0.00
N PHE A 97 -5.79 -17.52 -1.07
CA PHE A 97 -5.64 -16.16 -1.59
C PHE A 97 -7.01 -15.53 -1.77
N GLN A 98 -7.15 -14.29 -1.29
CA GLN A 98 -8.30 -13.45 -1.54
C GLN A 98 -8.02 -12.51 -2.69
N TYR A 99 -8.71 -12.68 -3.79
CA TYR A 99 -8.75 -11.68 -4.86
C TYR A 99 -9.83 -10.67 -4.56
N THR A 100 -9.49 -9.40 -4.67
CA THR A 100 -10.38 -8.29 -4.29
C THR A 100 -10.47 -7.30 -5.43
N ALA A 101 -11.69 -6.97 -5.82
CA ALA A 101 -11.96 -5.83 -6.68
C ALA A 101 -12.84 -4.83 -5.94
N ILE A 102 -12.57 -3.53 -6.11
CA ILE A 102 -13.38 -2.45 -5.55
C ILE A 102 -13.61 -1.35 -6.59
N ASP A 103 -14.87 -1.07 -6.89
CA ASP A 103 -15.21 0.07 -7.72
C ASP A 103 -14.87 1.39 -7.01
N GLU A 104 -14.16 2.27 -7.70
CA GLU A 104 -13.68 3.51 -7.10
C GLU A 104 -14.78 4.53 -6.82
N PHE A 105 -15.89 4.47 -7.54
CA PHE A 105 -17.01 5.38 -7.33
C PHE A 105 -17.94 4.88 -6.23
N THR A 106 -18.56 3.72 -6.40
CA THR A 106 -19.56 3.15 -5.47
C THR A 106 -18.96 2.49 -4.25
N ARG A 107 -17.68 2.13 -4.27
CA ARG A 107 -17.02 1.25 -3.28
C ARG A 107 -17.54 -0.18 -3.28
N LEU A 108 -18.35 -0.55 -4.25
CA LEU A 108 -18.86 -1.90 -4.40
C LEU A 108 -17.70 -2.89 -4.57
N ARG A 109 -17.70 -3.95 -3.79
CA ARG A 109 -16.62 -4.94 -3.76
C ARG A 109 -17.07 -6.26 -4.36
N PHE A 110 -16.16 -6.90 -5.08
CA PHE A 110 -16.25 -8.31 -5.45
C PHE A 110 -15.03 -9.04 -4.86
N LEU A 111 -15.28 -10.12 -4.13
CA LEU A 111 -14.27 -10.97 -3.51
C LEU A 111 -14.37 -12.40 -4.03
N ALA A 112 -13.25 -13.04 -4.29
CA ALA A 112 -13.20 -14.46 -4.64
C ALA A 112 -11.99 -15.15 -4.01
N ALA A 113 -12.15 -16.42 -3.67
CA ALA A 113 -11.16 -17.28 -3.08
C ALA A 113 -10.43 -18.10 -4.16
N TYR A 114 -9.11 -18.22 -4.03
CA TYR A 114 -8.27 -19.02 -4.92
C TYR A 114 -7.20 -19.77 -4.14
N PRO A 115 -6.74 -20.94 -4.64
CA PRO A 115 -5.67 -21.71 -4.01
C PRO A 115 -4.29 -21.19 -4.38
N GLU A 116 -4.18 -20.30 -5.37
CA GLU A 116 -2.90 -19.77 -5.88
C GLU A 116 -2.98 -18.31 -6.28
N GLN A 117 -1.82 -17.66 -6.29
CA GLN A 117 -1.62 -16.34 -6.87
C GLN A 117 -0.92 -16.53 -8.22
N SER A 118 -1.70 -16.49 -9.30
CA SER A 118 -1.20 -16.75 -10.65
C SER A 118 -1.94 -15.90 -11.69
N THR A 119 -1.36 -15.79 -12.89
CA THR A 119 -2.05 -15.12 -13.99
C THR A 119 -3.31 -15.86 -14.45
N TYR A 120 -3.39 -17.19 -14.21
CA TYR A 120 -4.59 -18.00 -14.50
C TYR A 120 -5.73 -17.63 -13.55
N SER A 121 -5.45 -17.60 -12.23
CA SER A 121 -6.42 -17.18 -11.23
C SER A 121 -6.85 -15.73 -11.42
N SER A 122 -5.93 -14.84 -11.80
CA SER A 122 -6.23 -13.44 -12.07
C SER A 122 -7.14 -13.26 -13.29
N ALA A 123 -6.92 -14.02 -14.36
CA ALA A 123 -7.74 -13.99 -15.56
C ALA A 123 -9.14 -14.56 -15.31
N ASP A 124 -9.26 -15.66 -14.58
CA ASP A 124 -10.55 -16.21 -14.15
C ASP A 124 -11.29 -15.24 -13.24
N PHE A 125 -10.59 -14.63 -12.28
CA PHE A 125 -11.15 -13.59 -11.42
C PHE A 125 -11.71 -12.42 -12.23
N LEU A 126 -10.98 -11.95 -13.25
CA LEU A 126 -11.43 -10.83 -14.10
C LEU A 126 -12.71 -11.17 -14.87
N ARG A 127 -12.83 -12.41 -15.41
CA ARG A 127 -14.05 -12.86 -16.09
C ARG A 127 -15.24 -12.93 -15.11
N LYS A 128 -15.04 -13.51 -13.92
CA LYS A 128 -16.06 -13.58 -12.86
C LYS A 128 -16.48 -12.19 -12.37
N LEU A 129 -15.51 -11.31 -12.16
CA LEU A 129 -15.71 -9.92 -11.78
C LEU A 129 -16.60 -9.20 -12.80
N THR A 130 -16.21 -9.24 -14.06
CA THR A 130 -16.96 -8.57 -15.16
C THR A 130 -18.39 -9.07 -15.25
N ALA A 131 -18.59 -10.40 -15.21
CA ALA A 131 -19.92 -10.99 -15.22
C ALA A 131 -20.75 -10.61 -13.99
N TRP A 132 -20.11 -10.50 -12.82
CA TRP A 132 -20.79 -10.11 -11.56
C TRP A 132 -21.23 -8.65 -11.55
N TYR A 133 -20.42 -7.74 -12.10
CA TYR A 133 -20.75 -6.33 -12.27
C TYR A 133 -21.81 -6.14 -13.35
N ALA A 134 -21.70 -6.86 -14.49
CA ALA A 134 -22.69 -6.79 -15.57
C ALA A 134 -24.11 -7.17 -15.11
N ARG A 135 -24.25 -8.21 -14.27
CA ARG A 135 -25.54 -8.57 -13.64
C ARG A 135 -26.13 -7.47 -12.75
N ARG A 136 -25.38 -6.43 -12.47
CA ARG A 136 -25.79 -5.23 -11.71
C ARG A 136 -25.86 -3.98 -12.58
N GLY A 137 -25.89 -4.16 -13.91
CA GLY A 137 -25.93 -3.05 -14.85
C GLY A 137 -24.63 -2.25 -14.97
N ILE A 138 -23.53 -2.69 -14.34
CA ILE A 138 -22.25 -1.96 -14.34
C ILE A 138 -21.34 -2.54 -15.40
N LYS A 139 -20.92 -1.71 -16.37
CA LYS A 139 -19.84 -2.03 -17.31
C LYS A 139 -18.48 -1.63 -16.72
N VAL A 140 -17.56 -2.58 -16.62
CA VAL A 140 -16.19 -2.29 -16.18
C VAL A 140 -15.39 -1.78 -17.38
N GLU A 141 -14.89 -0.54 -17.31
CA GLU A 141 -14.09 0.08 -18.38
C GLU A 141 -12.59 0.02 -18.12
N CYS A 142 -12.20 0.06 -16.87
CA CYS A 142 -10.80 0.06 -16.48
C CYS A 142 -10.57 -0.75 -15.21
N VAL A 143 -9.59 -1.65 -15.24
CA VAL A 143 -9.05 -2.28 -14.04
C VAL A 143 -7.69 -1.70 -13.72
N GLN A 144 -7.47 -1.35 -12.46
CA GLN A 144 -6.20 -0.84 -11.96
C GLN A 144 -5.61 -1.84 -10.98
N THR A 145 -4.38 -2.30 -11.28
CA THR A 145 -3.64 -3.25 -10.43
C THR A 145 -2.30 -2.66 -10.01
N ASP A 146 -1.64 -3.29 -9.07
CA ASP A 146 -0.21 -3.11 -8.87
C ASP A 146 0.58 -3.80 -10.00
N ASN A 147 1.91 -3.90 -9.82
CA ASN A 147 2.79 -4.52 -10.81
C ASN A 147 3.12 -5.99 -10.43
N GLY A 148 2.22 -6.69 -9.74
CA GLY A 148 2.36 -8.09 -9.39
C GLY A 148 2.50 -9.00 -10.62
N PHE A 149 3.28 -10.07 -10.49
CA PHE A 149 3.54 -11.03 -11.58
C PHE A 149 2.25 -11.72 -12.09
N GLU A 150 1.23 -11.81 -11.27
CA GLU A 150 -0.09 -12.33 -11.62
C GLU A 150 -0.85 -11.44 -12.60
N PHE A 151 -0.51 -10.14 -12.66
CA PHE A 151 -1.17 -9.16 -13.52
C PHE A 151 -0.32 -8.75 -14.72
N THR A 152 1.01 -8.67 -14.58
CA THR A 152 1.87 -8.14 -15.63
C THR A 152 3.27 -8.73 -15.60
N ASN A 153 3.89 -8.83 -16.78
CA ASN A 153 5.29 -9.21 -16.94
C ASN A 153 6.26 -8.02 -16.96
N ARG A 154 5.80 -6.83 -16.64
CA ARG A 154 6.58 -5.59 -16.75
C ARG A 154 7.95 -5.62 -16.06
N PHE A 155 8.07 -6.34 -14.96
CA PHE A 155 9.32 -6.50 -14.20
C PHE A 155 9.88 -7.92 -14.26
N SER A 156 9.41 -8.73 -15.21
CA SER A 156 9.98 -10.07 -15.41
C SER A 156 11.42 -9.95 -15.93
N ALA A 157 12.29 -10.81 -15.42
CA ALA A 157 13.65 -10.96 -15.94
C ALA A 157 13.69 -11.50 -17.40
N SER A 158 12.58 -12.05 -17.89
CA SER A 158 12.44 -12.50 -19.27
C SER A 158 12.39 -11.29 -20.20
N LYS A 159 13.31 -11.23 -21.17
CA LYS A 159 13.32 -10.23 -22.25
C LYS A 159 12.14 -10.37 -23.23
N ARG A 160 11.33 -11.43 -23.10
CA ARG A 160 10.11 -11.63 -23.89
C ARG A 160 8.99 -10.75 -23.32
N ASN A 161 8.74 -9.64 -23.96
CA ASN A 161 7.66 -8.70 -23.59
C ASN A 161 6.28 -9.25 -24.02
N LEU A 162 5.95 -10.47 -23.59
CA LEU A 162 4.67 -11.10 -23.91
C LEU A 162 3.64 -10.71 -22.86
N PRO A 163 2.41 -10.37 -23.26
CA PRO A 163 1.34 -10.09 -22.33
C PRO A 163 0.98 -11.32 -21.49
N THR A 164 0.67 -11.12 -20.23
CA THR A 164 0.15 -12.15 -19.34
C THR A 164 -1.23 -12.61 -19.79
N LEU A 165 -1.70 -13.75 -19.27
CA LEU A 165 -3.08 -14.20 -19.51
C LEU A 165 -4.10 -13.17 -19.00
N PHE A 166 -3.81 -12.52 -17.87
CA PHE A 166 -4.63 -11.43 -17.36
C PHE A 166 -4.75 -10.26 -18.35
N GLU A 167 -3.62 -9.80 -18.92
CA GLU A 167 -3.60 -8.71 -19.89
C GLU A 167 -4.34 -9.10 -21.19
N LYS A 168 -4.17 -10.34 -21.66
CA LYS A 168 -4.93 -10.88 -22.82
C LYS A 168 -6.44 -10.89 -22.52
N THR A 169 -6.84 -11.41 -21.36
CA THR A 169 -8.25 -11.43 -20.94
C THR A 169 -8.84 -10.02 -20.80
N ALA A 170 -8.08 -9.07 -20.28
CA ALA A 170 -8.54 -7.68 -20.22
C ALA A 170 -8.78 -7.10 -21.63
N ALA A 171 -7.89 -7.38 -22.57
CA ALA A 171 -8.06 -6.97 -23.98
C ALA A 171 -9.28 -7.65 -24.65
N GLU A 172 -9.46 -8.95 -24.46
CA GLU A 172 -10.62 -9.70 -24.96
C GLU A 172 -11.95 -9.12 -24.45
N LEU A 173 -11.98 -8.68 -23.19
CA LEU A 173 -13.15 -8.07 -22.56
C LEU A 173 -13.29 -6.56 -22.85
N ASN A 174 -12.43 -5.98 -23.67
CA ASN A 174 -12.34 -4.53 -23.93
C ASN A 174 -12.20 -3.70 -22.65
N ILE A 175 -11.45 -4.18 -21.67
CA ILE A 175 -11.18 -3.52 -20.41
C ILE A 175 -9.76 -2.93 -20.46
N ARG A 176 -9.62 -1.64 -20.19
CA ARG A 176 -8.31 -1.00 -20.08
C ARG A 176 -7.60 -1.47 -18.82
N HIS A 177 -6.43 -2.07 -18.95
CA HIS A 177 -5.56 -2.39 -17.81
C HIS A 177 -4.64 -1.20 -17.50
N LYS A 178 -4.72 -0.70 -16.27
CA LYS A 178 -3.92 0.41 -15.75
C LYS A 178 -3.03 -0.06 -14.61
N LEU A 179 -1.73 -0.01 -14.82
CA LEU A 179 -0.75 -0.28 -13.77
C LEU A 179 -0.52 0.97 -12.91
N ILE A 180 -0.39 0.80 -11.61
CA ILE A 180 0.07 1.88 -10.73
C ILE A 180 1.55 2.17 -11.01
N ARG A 181 1.96 3.40 -10.70
CA ARG A 181 3.40 3.75 -10.78
C ARG A 181 4.17 2.94 -9.74
N PRO A 182 5.36 2.43 -10.08
CA PRO A 182 6.23 1.78 -9.10
C PRO A 182 6.41 2.65 -7.85
N TYR A 183 6.49 2.02 -6.71
CA TYR A 183 6.67 2.67 -5.39
C TYR A 183 5.59 3.73 -5.03
N THR A 184 4.39 3.62 -5.63
CA THR A 184 3.30 4.57 -5.36
C THR A 184 2.04 3.83 -4.88
N PRO A 185 2.06 3.19 -3.69
CA PRO A 185 0.94 2.37 -3.18
C PRO A 185 -0.35 3.17 -3.02
N ARG A 186 -0.27 4.49 -2.82
CA ARG A 186 -1.43 5.38 -2.73
C ARG A 186 -2.45 5.22 -3.86
N HIS A 187 -2.01 4.80 -5.04
CA HIS A 187 -2.90 4.63 -6.18
C HIS A 187 -3.86 3.45 -6.01
N ASN A 188 -3.49 2.43 -5.22
CA ASN A 188 -4.34 1.28 -4.88
C ASN A 188 -4.95 1.38 -3.47
N GLY A 189 -4.97 2.57 -2.88
CA GLY A 189 -5.31 2.81 -1.49
C GLY A 189 -6.73 2.41 -1.07
N LYS A 190 -7.69 2.28 -2.01
CA LYS A 190 -9.05 1.84 -1.68
C LYS A 190 -9.09 0.35 -1.40
N VAL A 191 -8.44 -0.46 -2.25
CA VAL A 191 -8.36 -1.90 -2.05
C VAL A 191 -7.48 -2.25 -0.86
N GLU A 192 -6.34 -1.56 -0.67
CA GLU A 192 -5.47 -1.75 0.51
C GLU A 192 -6.19 -1.43 1.83
N ARG A 193 -6.98 -0.34 1.85
CA ARG A 193 -7.81 -0.02 3.01
C ARG A 193 -8.85 -1.11 3.27
N SER A 194 -9.46 -1.66 2.22
CA SER A 194 -10.40 -2.75 2.33
C SER A 194 -9.75 -3.99 2.93
N HIS A 195 -8.53 -4.34 2.54
CA HIS A 195 -7.76 -5.44 3.11
C HIS A 195 -7.44 -5.23 4.61
N ARG A 196 -7.20 -3.98 5.04
CA ARG A 196 -7.02 -3.67 6.48
C ARG A 196 -8.31 -3.86 7.27
N GLU A 197 -9.45 -3.50 6.72
CA GLU A 197 -10.76 -3.77 7.36
C GLU A 197 -11.07 -5.27 7.40
N ASP A 198 -10.75 -6.02 6.34
CA ASP A 198 -10.89 -7.47 6.33
C ASP A 198 -10.00 -8.12 7.40
N GLN A 199 -8.77 -7.62 7.59
CA GLN A 199 -7.86 -8.11 8.63
C GLN A 199 -8.48 -7.97 10.03
N LYS A 200 -9.18 -6.85 10.28
CA LYS A 200 -9.76 -6.56 11.60
C LYS A 200 -11.09 -7.25 11.84
N ARG A 201 -11.93 -7.37 10.82
CA ARG A 201 -13.34 -7.75 10.97
C ARG A 201 -13.68 -9.14 10.46
N PHE A 202 -12.81 -9.74 9.66
CA PHE A 202 -13.00 -11.04 9.08
C PHE A 202 -11.91 -12.01 9.53
N TYR A 203 -10.66 -11.76 9.20
CA TYR A 203 -9.56 -12.65 9.55
C TYR A 203 -9.25 -12.75 11.05
N SER A 204 -9.68 -11.78 11.87
CA SER A 204 -9.47 -11.83 13.32
C SER A 204 -10.36 -12.85 14.04
N CYS A 205 -11.48 -13.26 13.42
CA CYS A 205 -12.51 -14.06 14.05
C CYS A 205 -13.00 -15.28 13.23
N HIS A 206 -12.32 -15.59 12.12
CA HIS A 206 -12.67 -16.73 11.26
C HIS A 206 -11.49 -17.66 11.08
N SER A 207 -11.79 -18.95 10.95
CA SER A 207 -10.86 -20.03 10.60
C SER A 207 -11.38 -20.75 9.36
N PHE A 208 -10.47 -21.21 8.50
CA PHE A 208 -10.79 -21.83 7.22
C PHE A 208 -10.18 -23.23 7.15
N TYR A 209 -11.01 -24.19 6.80
CA TYR A 209 -10.64 -25.62 6.75
C TYR A 209 -10.38 -26.10 5.32
N SER A 210 -10.91 -25.40 4.33
CA SER A 210 -10.73 -25.72 2.91
C SER A 210 -10.93 -24.48 2.05
N LEU A 211 -10.60 -24.57 0.75
CA LEU A 211 -10.89 -23.52 -0.24
C LEU A 211 -12.40 -23.26 -0.34
N ASP A 212 -13.22 -24.31 -0.33
CA ASP A 212 -14.67 -24.18 -0.44
C ASP A 212 -15.27 -23.50 0.81
N ASP A 213 -14.82 -23.88 1.99
CA ASP A 213 -15.22 -23.23 3.24
C ASP A 213 -14.83 -21.74 3.23
N PHE A 214 -13.60 -21.43 2.86
CA PHE A 214 -13.15 -20.04 2.72
C PHE A 214 -14.01 -19.26 1.71
N ALA A 215 -14.29 -19.86 0.55
CA ALA A 215 -15.10 -19.21 -0.48
C ALA A 215 -16.53 -18.89 0.01
N LYS A 216 -17.19 -19.83 0.76
CA LYS A 216 -18.51 -19.64 1.36
C LYS A 216 -18.50 -18.50 2.39
N GLN A 217 -17.55 -18.53 3.32
CA GLN A 217 -17.41 -17.48 4.35
C GLN A 217 -17.11 -16.12 3.73
N LEU A 218 -16.22 -16.08 2.72
CA LEU A 218 -15.86 -14.87 1.98
C LEU A 218 -17.04 -14.26 1.23
N ALA A 219 -17.91 -15.09 0.63
CA ALA A 219 -19.11 -14.63 -0.05
C ALA A 219 -20.10 -13.96 0.92
N VAL A 220 -20.28 -14.51 2.12
CA VAL A 220 -21.10 -13.91 3.18
C VAL A 220 -20.50 -12.57 3.62
N HIS A 221 -19.18 -12.54 3.87
CA HIS A 221 -18.46 -11.32 4.23
C HIS A 221 -18.58 -10.23 3.15
N ASN A 222 -18.44 -10.60 1.87
CA ASN A 222 -18.59 -9.70 0.74
C ASN A 222 -19.99 -9.07 0.70
N ARG A 223 -21.04 -9.89 0.83
CA ARG A 223 -22.44 -9.43 0.89
C ARG A 223 -22.63 -8.44 2.04
N ARG A 224 -22.18 -8.81 3.25
CA ARG A 224 -22.25 -7.95 4.43
C ARG A 224 -21.54 -6.61 4.19
N SER A 225 -20.30 -6.62 3.71
CA SER A 225 -19.51 -5.40 3.51
C SER A 225 -20.14 -4.45 2.48
N ASN A 226 -20.78 -4.98 1.45
CA ASN A 226 -21.46 -4.17 0.43
C ASN A 226 -22.79 -3.55 0.91
N ASN A 227 -23.35 -4.04 2.02
CA ASN A 227 -24.58 -3.51 2.61
C ASN A 227 -24.32 -2.64 3.86
N LEU A 228 -23.08 -2.47 4.29
CA LEU A 228 -22.75 -1.60 5.43
C LEU A 228 -22.65 -0.14 4.99
N PRO A 229 -23.24 0.81 5.74
CA PRO A 229 -23.08 2.23 5.49
C PRO A 229 -21.63 2.68 5.61
N MET A 230 -21.20 3.58 4.73
CA MET A 230 -19.85 4.13 4.71
C MET A 230 -19.87 5.65 4.76
N ARG A 231 -19.07 6.25 5.64
CA ARG A 231 -18.93 7.71 5.74
C ARG A 231 -18.58 8.40 4.40
N PRO A 232 -17.64 7.87 3.56
CA PRO A 232 -17.36 8.48 2.26
C PRO A 232 -18.51 8.46 1.26
N LEU A 233 -19.52 7.62 1.49
CA LEU A 233 -20.74 7.50 0.69
C LEU A 233 -21.94 8.22 1.36
N ARG A 234 -21.69 9.21 2.21
CA ARG A 234 -22.74 9.94 2.96
C ARG A 234 -23.64 9.01 3.76
N TRP A 235 -23.03 8.00 4.37
CA TRP A 235 -23.71 6.94 5.15
C TRP A 235 -24.64 6.01 4.35
N MET A 236 -24.56 6.04 3.03
CA MET A 236 -25.13 4.98 2.21
C MET A 236 -24.19 3.78 2.12
N SER A 237 -24.75 2.60 1.86
CA SER A 237 -23.95 1.42 1.55
C SER A 237 -23.52 1.41 0.07
N PRO A 238 -22.43 0.69 -0.29
CA PRO A 238 -22.04 0.49 -1.68
C PRO A 238 -23.18 -0.02 -2.56
N ALA A 239 -23.99 -0.95 -2.04
CA ALA A 239 -25.17 -1.48 -2.76
C ALA A 239 -26.21 -0.39 -3.03
N GLN A 240 -26.53 0.45 -2.02
CA GLN A 240 -27.48 1.55 -2.19
C GLN A 240 -27.00 2.59 -3.22
N VAL A 241 -25.72 2.97 -3.14
CA VAL A 241 -25.15 3.88 -4.15
C VAL A 241 -25.22 3.28 -5.54
N THR A 242 -24.94 1.99 -5.69
CA THR A 242 -25.03 1.30 -6.98
C THR A 242 -26.43 1.42 -7.59
N VAL A 243 -27.47 1.14 -6.80
CA VAL A 243 -28.87 1.21 -7.27
C VAL A 243 -29.29 2.61 -7.73
N GLN A 244 -28.67 3.68 -7.20
CA GLN A 244 -28.99 5.06 -7.61
C GLN A 244 -28.41 5.44 -8.98
N TYR A 245 -27.44 4.70 -9.49
CA TYR A 245 -26.71 5.04 -10.72
C TYR A 245 -26.87 4.01 -11.84
N VAL A 246 -27.59 2.94 -11.59
CA VAL A 246 -27.95 1.88 -12.52
C VAL A 246 -29.46 1.74 -12.58
#